data_4736fb0cb6f54e7c76b28fee7e0fee31
#
_entry.id   4736fb0cb6f54e7c76b28fee7e0fee31
#
_cell.length_a   1.000
_cell.length_b   1.000
_cell.length_c   1.000
_cell.angle_alpha   90.00
_cell.angle_beta   90.00
_cell.angle_gamma   90.00
#
_symmetry.space_group_name_H-M   'P 1'
#
loop_
_entity.id
_entity.type
_entity.pdbx_description
1 polymer ?
#
loop_
_entity_poly.entity_id
_entity_poly.type
_entity_poly.pdbx_seq_one_letter_code
_entity_poly.pdbx_strand_id
1 'polypeptide(L)'
;MPLHRLCTARTPLPALFIIPVFSALLLAACATPAPLAEGPAQTTPDVLKADYERSIRSAAVKEPAFSGPLRAIPAGRKMVTVGTFTEWGAPPNPLARDVWVSLPDQLRELCRGKPDAVLALQQILGLPPQPAPSKPENRFVVVTFEVPRDAMFRPCPGGTDVSAAQCTAGDLSAGLDHETTTFLLNQIWTSYRIGFTQAGGDGGPQPRWGYPFTGMGWSYNWDPAASSPVGISEYVVRKGAPATVLEISTPEAFCGAA
;
A
#
# COMPACT_ATOMS: atom_id res chain seq x y z
N MET A 1 26.81 45.07 0.97
CA MET A 1 26.44 46.42 0.49
C MET A 1 24.94 46.53 0.61
N PRO A 2 24.47 47.46 1.43
CA PRO A 2 23.03 47.68 1.65
C PRO A 2 22.55 48.86 0.83
N LEU A 3 21.31 48.86 0.41
CA LEU A 3 20.64 50.09 -0.03
C LEU A 3 19.28 50.24 0.59
N HIS A 4 19.24 51.15 1.54
CA HIS A 4 18.11 51.86 2.10
C HIS A 4 17.30 52.60 1.04
N ARG A 5 15.98 52.72 1.22
CA ARG A 5 15.18 53.93 1.00
C ARG A 5 13.88 53.75 1.77
N LEU A 6 13.72 54.41 2.89
CA LEU A 6 13.30 55.79 3.19
C LEU A 6 11.80 56.02 2.92
N CYS A 7 11.15 56.15 4.06
CA CYS A 7 9.81 56.72 4.28
C CYS A 7 9.73 58.17 3.86
N THR A 8 8.57 58.61 3.40
CA THR A 8 8.15 59.99 3.62
C THR A 8 6.66 60.05 3.95
N ALA A 9 6.43 60.54 5.16
CA ALA A 9 5.14 60.95 5.64
C ALA A 9 4.78 62.36 5.11
N ARG A 10 3.54 62.60 4.86
CA ARG A 10 2.95 63.97 4.88
C ARG A 10 1.52 63.93 5.38
N THR A 11 1.28 64.65 6.45
CA THR A 11 0.04 65.17 7.02
C THR A 11 -0.18 66.58 6.57
N PRO A 12 -1.23 67.35 7.04
CA PRO A 12 -2.67 67.12 7.02
C PRO A 12 -3.53 68.35 6.57
N LEU A 13 -4.89 68.21 6.66
CA LEU A 13 -5.94 69.27 6.89
C LEU A 13 -6.46 70.05 5.64
N PRO A 14 -7.71 70.58 5.66
CA PRO A 14 -8.74 70.65 6.73
C PRO A 14 -10.18 70.28 6.35
N ALA A 15 -11.05 70.32 7.32
CA ALA A 15 -12.43 70.04 7.36
C ALA A 15 -13.32 70.90 6.43
N LEU A 16 -14.36 70.26 5.88
CA LEU A 16 -15.56 70.96 5.49
C LEU A 16 -16.80 70.10 5.84
N PHE A 17 -17.70 70.65 6.63
CA PHE A 17 -19.00 70.14 7.00
C PHE A 17 -19.93 70.06 5.80
N ILE A 18 -20.56 68.91 5.51
CA ILE A 18 -21.81 68.85 4.74
C ILE A 18 -22.64 67.66 5.24
N ILE A 19 -23.76 67.98 5.79
CA ILE A 19 -25.09 67.41 6.04
C ILE A 19 -25.34 65.96 5.56
N PRO A 20 -25.98 65.11 6.41
CA PRO A 20 -26.28 63.70 6.10
C PRO A 20 -27.52 63.58 5.23
N VAL A 21 -27.38 63.05 4.04
CA VAL A 21 -28.44 62.43 3.27
C VAL A 21 -28.50 60.97 3.61
N PHE A 22 -29.56 60.56 4.30
CA PHE A 22 -29.90 59.16 4.53
C PHE A 22 -30.24 58.51 3.18
N SER A 23 -29.29 57.80 2.61
CA SER A 23 -29.56 56.82 1.52
C SER A 23 -29.56 55.44 2.14
N ALA A 24 -30.71 54.87 2.31
CA ALA A 24 -30.89 53.47 2.68
C ALA A 24 -30.37 52.60 1.51
N LEU A 25 -29.10 52.15 1.59
CA LEU A 25 -28.61 51.12 0.71
C LEU A 25 -29.17 49.77 1.20
N LEU A 26 -30.13 49.24 0.45
CA LEU A 26 -30.54 47.84 0.49
C LEU A 26 -29.32 46.98 0.12
N LEU A 27 -28.59 46.47 1.09
CA LEU A 27 -27.62 45.40 0.93
C LEU A 27 -28.38 44.12 0.55
N ALA A 28 -28.55 43.89 -0.76
CA ALA A 28 -28.85 42.56 -1.26
C ALA A 28 -27.70 41.65 -0.92
N ALA A 29 -27.77 40.90 0.18
CA ALA A 29 -26.84 39.82 0.49
C ALA A 29 -27.00 38.78 -0.61
N CYS A 30 -26.06 38.74 -1.56
CA CYS A 30 -25.89 37.59 -2.41
C CYS A 30 -25.48 36.42 -1.49
N ALA A 31 -26.46 35.62 -1.07
CA ALA A 31 -26.19 34.34 -0.45
C ALA A 31 -25.50 33.47 -1.51
N THR A 32 -24.17 33.35 -1.44
CA THR A 32 -23.45 32.32 -2.14
C THR A 32 -24.01 30.97 -1.70
N PRO A 33 -24.55 30.15 -2.61
CA PRO A 33 -24.97 28.81 -2.22
C PRO A 33 -23.80 28.11 -1.56
N ALA A 34 -24.02 27.58 -0.35
CA ALA A 34 -23.03 26.74 0.31
C ALA A 34 -22.64 25.62 -0.67
N PRO A 35 -21.34 25.31 -0.83
CA PRO A 35 -20.95 24.18 -1.64
C PRO A 35 -21.70 22.96 -1.11
N LEU A 36 -22.42 22.28 -1.99
CA LEU A 36 -23.03 21.00 -1.70
C LEU A 36 -21.91 20.14 -1.15
N ALA A 37 -22.08 19.59 0.08
CA ALA A 37 -21.15 18.64 0.64
C ALA A 37 -20.98 17.54 -0.42
N GLU A 38 -19.79 17.47 -1.01
CA GLU A 38 -19.45 16.36 -1.90
C GLU A 38 -19.65 15.09 -1.09
N GLY A 39 -20.61 14.28 -1.49
CA GLY A 39 -20.79 12.95 -0.93
C GLY A 39 -19.47 12.19 -1.08
N PRO A 40 -19.23 11.13 -0.29
CA PRO A 40 -17.99 10.38 -0.35
C PRO A 40 -17.69 10.06 -1.82
N ALA A 41 -16.52 10.49 -2.29
CA ALA A 41 -16.11 10.34 -3.68
C ALA A 41 -16.26 8.86 -4.08
N GLN A 42 -17.12 8.61 -5.07
CA GLN A 42 -17.35 7.25 -5.54
C GLN A 42 -16.01 6.71 -6.06
N THR A 43 -15.55 5.62 -5.46
CA THR A 43 -14.32 4.95 -5.85
C THR A 43 -14.56 4.22 -7.18
N THR A 44 -14.22 4.86 -8.28
CA THR A 44 -14.36 4.27 -9.61
C THR A 44 -13.13 3.41 -9.95
N PRO A 45 -13.24 2.45 -10.86
CA PRO A 45 -12.10 1.63 -11.31
C PRO A 45 -10.90 2.47 -11.78
N ASP A 46 -11.13 3.60 -12.44
CA ASP A 46 -10.08 4.50 -12.92
C ASP A 46 -9.36 5.20 -11.76
N VAL A 47 -10.09 5.58 -10.71
CA VAL A 47 -9.51 6.16 -9.49
C VAL A 47 -8.63 5.12 -8.78
N LEU A 48 -9.13 3.89 -8.59
CA LEU A 48 -8.36 2.80 -7.98
C LEU A 48 -7.08 2.50 -8.77
N LYS A 49 -7.19 2.47 -10.10
CA LYS A 49 -6.04 2.28 -10.99
C LYS A 49 -5.01 3.40 -10.81
N ALA A 50 -5.44 4.66 -10.80
CA ALA A 50 -4.56 5.80 -10.65
C ALA A 50 -3.85 5.81 -9.29
N ASP A 51 -4.55 5.47 -8.22
CA ASP A 51 -3.99 5.36 -6.87
C ASP A 51 -2.97 4.23 -6.78
N TYR A 52 -3.27 3.08 -7.38
CA TYR A 52 -2.35 1.96 -7.46
C TYR A 52 -1.08 2.29 -8.24
N GLU A 53 -1.19 2.88 -9.42
CA GLU A 53 -0.04 3.31 -10.23
C GLU A 53 0.82 4.37 -9.50
N ARG A 54 0.19 5.25 -8.73
CA ARG A 54 0.89 6.21 -7.88
C ARG A 54 1.70 5.48 -6.81
N SER A 55 1.14 4.46 -6.18
CA SER A 55 1.83 3.67 -5.16
C SER A 55 3.08 2.97 -5.69
N ILE A 56 3.05 2.45 -6.92
CA ILE A 56 4.23 1.85 -7.56
C ILE A 56 5.34 2.88 -7.71
N ARG A 57 5.01 4.09 -8.17
CA ARG A 57 5.99 5.18 -8.30
C ARG A 57 6.55 5.62 -6.95
N SER A 58 5.70 5.76 -5.95
CA SER A 58 6.11 6.15 -4.58
C SER A 58 6.98 5.10 -3.91
N ALA A 59 6.63 3.82 -4.05
CA ALA A 59 7.44 2.73 -3.49
C ALA A 59 8.85 2.68 -4.11
N ALA A 60 9.00 3.05 -5.38
CA ALA A 60 10.29 3.08 -6.06
C ALA A 60 11.25 4.15 -5.50
N VAL A 61 10.74 5.23 -4.93
CA VAL A 61 11.55 6.35 -4.40
C VAL A 61 12.20 6.02 -3.06
N LYS A 62 11.68 5.05 -2.31
CA LYS A 62 12.20 4.61 -1.00
C LYS A 62 12.44 5.76 -0.02
N GLU A 63 11.41 6.55 0.22
CA GLU A 63 11.53 7.67 1.16
C GLU A 63 11.82 7.17 2.60
N PRO A 64 12.84 7.75 3.29
CA PRO A 64 13.18 7.35 4.66
C PRO A 64 12.04 7.51 5.67
N ALA A 65 11.08 8.40 5.39
CA ALA A 65 9.91 8.64 6.23
C ALA A 65 8.98 7.42 6.38
N PHE A 66 9.13 6.40 5.53
CA PHE A 66 8.31 5.19 5.51
C PHE A 66 8.95 3.99 6.19
N SER A 67 10.02 4.17 6.96
CA SER A 67 10.58 3.09 7.78
C SER A 67 9.73 2.89 9.04
N GLY A 68 8.77 1.97 8.98
CA GLY A 68 7.99 1.55 10.13
C GLY A 68 8.60 0.36 10.86
N PRO A 69 8.23 0.12 12.13
CA PRO A 69 8.66 -1.08 12.85
C PRO A 69 8.06 -2.34 12.20
N LEU A 70 8.91 -3.31 11.93
CA LEU A 70 8.50 -4.61 11.41
C LEU A 70 8.11 -5.56 12.53
N ARG A 71 7.15 -6.43 12.29
CA ARG A 71 6.87 -7.54 13.20
C ARG A 71 8.02 -8.54 13.13
N ALA A 72 8.63 -8.81 14.25
CA ALA A 72 9.71 -9.79 14.38
C ALA A 72 9.14 -11.18 14.65
N ILE A 73 9.67 -12.21 14.01
CA ILE A 73 9.37 -13.61 14.34
C ILE A 73 10.46 -14.10 15.30
N PRO A 74 10.12 -14.42 16.56
CA PRO A 74 11.11 -14.80 17.57
C PRO A 74 11.98 -15.98 17.12
N ALA A 75 13.29 -15.89 17.39
CA ALA A 75 14.28 -16.90 16.98
C ALA A 75 13.96 -18.33 17.54
N GLY A 76 13.38 -18.41 18.72
CA GLY A 76 13.00 -19.70 19.33
C GLY A 76 11.76 -20.38 18.74
N ARG A 77 11.04 -19.73 17.85
CA ARG A 77 9.85 -20.31 17.22
C ARG A 77 10.27 -21.23 16.08
N LYS A 78 9.95 -22.50 16.15
CA LYS A 78 10.27 -23.49 15.10
C LYS A 78 9.28 -23.44 13.94
N MET A 79 7.97 -23.33 14.26
CA MET A 79 6.89 -23.25 13.27
C MET A 79 6.21 -21.89 13.38
N VAL A 80 5.79 -21.35 12.25
CA VAL A 80 5.15 -20.04 12.14
C VAL A 80 3.85 -20.17 11.37
N THR A 81 2.76 -19.68 11.98
CA THR A 81 1.50 -19.50 11.25
C THR A 81 1.58 -18.26 10.40
N VAL A 82 1.35 -18.41 9.11
CA VAL A 82 1.38 -17.34 8.10
C VAL A 82 0.09 -17.30 7.32
N GLY A 83 -0.19 -16.18 6.66
CA GLY A 83 -1.35 -15.99 5.81
C GLY A 83 -0.96 -15.45 4.44
N THR A 84 -1.69 -15.89 3.41
CA THR A 84 -1.60 -15.33 2.07
C THR A 84 -3.00 -15.08 1.51
N PHE A 85 -3.18 -13.93 0.86
CA PHE A 85 -4.39 -13.63 0.08
C PHE A 85 -4.17 -14.08 -1.35
N THR A 86 -5.07 -14.90 -1.87
CA THR A 86 -4.90 -15.55 -3.18
C THR A 86 -6.24 -15.93 -3.81
N GLU A 87 -6.23 -16.22 -5.10
CA GLU A 87 -7.34 -16.83 -5.82
C GLU A 87 -7.12 -18.32 -6.15
N TRP A 88 -5.96 -18.87 -5.77
CA TRP A 88 -5.53 -20.22 -6.14
C TRP A 88 -5.90 -21.29 -5.11
N GLY A 89 -6.50 -20.89 -3.98
CA GLY A 89 -6.82 -21.79 -2.87
C GLY A 89 -5.58 -22.28 -2.12
N ALA A 90 -5.66 -23.51 -1.58
CA ALA A 90 -4.59 -24.09 -0.78
C ALA A 90 -3.28 -24.24 -1.58
N PRO A 91 -2.13 -23.85 -1.00
CA PRO A 91 -0.85 -24.13 -1.63
C PRO A 91 -0.56 -25.65 -1.61
N PRO A 92 0.22 -26.16 -2.57
CA PRO A 92 0.71 -27.54 -2.53
C PRO A 92 1.67 -27.75 -1.34
N ASN A 93 1.76 -28.98 -0.87
CA ASN A 93 2.73 -29.38 0.15
C ASN A 93 3.65 -30.49 -0.40
N PRO A 94 4.95 -30.24 -0.59
CA PRO A 94 5.67 -28.99 -0.32
C PRO A 94 5.32 -27.87 -1.32
N LEU A 95 5.68 -26.63 -0.96
CA LEU A 95 5.44 -25.45 -1.80
C LEU A 95 6.12 -25.60 -3.17
N ALA A 96 5.38 -25.38 -4.25
CA ALA A 96 5.90 -25.51 -5.61
C ALA A 96 6.72 -24.28 -6.06
N ARG A 97 6.59 -23.14 -5.35
CA ARG A 97 7.26 -21.86 -5.62
C ARG A 97 7.44 -21.07 -4.32
N ASP A 98 8.23 -20.02 -4.37
CA ASP A 98 8.27 -19.03 -3.28
C ASP A 98 6.91 -18.39 -3.10
N VAL A 99 6.49 -18.22 -1.85
CA VAL A 99 5.17 -17.67 -1.50
C VAL A 99 5.33 -16.46 -0.59
N TRP A 100 4.78 -15.34 -1.01
CA TRP A 100 4.65 -14.16 -0.17
C TRP A 100 3.60 -14.39 0.90
N VAL A 101 3.97 -14.08 2.14
CA VAL A 101 3.12 -14.28 3.31
C VAL A 101 3.25 -13.13 4.29
N SER A 102 2.24 -13.03 5.14
CA SER A 102 2.18 -12.08 6.26
C SER A 102 1.74 -12.79 7.52
N LEU A 103 1.83 -12.13 8.67
CA LEU A 103 1.27 -12.66 9.91
C LEU A 103 -0.25 -12.43 9.93
N PRO A 104 -1.07 -13.49 10.11
CA PRO A 104 -2.53 -13.39 10.02
C PRO A 104 -3.18 -12.43 11.00
N ASP A 105 -2.64 -12.32 12.21
CA ASP A 105 -3.12 -11.40 13.25
C ASP A 105 -2.94 -9.93 12.81
N GLN A 106 -1.77 -9.58 12.27
CA GLN A 106 -1.51 -8.23 11.77
C GLN A 106 -2.40 -7.92 10.56
N LEU A 107 -2.58 -8.87 9.64
CA LEU A 107 -3.43 -8.67 8.46
C LEU A 107 -4.89 -8.45 8.86
N ARG A 108 -5.39 -9.28 9.80
CA ARG A 108 -6.76 -9.16 10.33
C ARG A 108 -6.97 -7.83 11.07
N GLU A 109 -5.99 -7.37 11.83
CA GLU A 109 -6.04 -6.09 12.53
C GLU A 109 -6.25 -4.92 11.55
N LEU A 110 -5.54 -4.92 10.42
CA LEU A 110 -5.60 -3.84 9.43
C LEU A 110 -6.86 -3.86 8.55
N CYS A 111 -7.40 -5.04 8.26
CA CYS A 111 -8.59 -5.15 7.39
C CYS A 111 -9.91 -5.16 8.18
N ARG A 112 -9.87 -5.26 9.50
CA ARG A 112 -11.08 -5.33 10.35
C ARG A 112 -11.99 -4.12 10.14
N GLY A 113 -13.30 -4.38 9.94
CA GLY A 113 -14.31 -3.33 9.81
C GLY A 113 -14.24 -2.52 8.51
N LYS A 114 -13.41 -2.91 7.56
CA LYS A 114 -13.40 -2.29 6.22
C LYS A 114 -14.63 -2.77 5.44
N PRO A 115 -15.33 -1.86 4.74
CA PRO A 115 -16.59 -2.20 4.06
C PRO A 115 -16.41 -3.15 2.88
N ASP A 116 -15.26 -3.15 2.23
CA ASP A 116 -14.88 -4.06 1.16
C ASP A 116 -13.61 -4.80 1.58
N ALA A 117 -13.75 -6.03 2.04
CA ALA A 117 -12.65 -6.83 2.55
C ALA A 117 -11.65 -7.21 1.44
N VAL A 118 -12.12 -7.45 0.21
CA VAL A 118 -11.25 -7.77 -0.94
C VAL A 118 -10.37 -6.57 -1.27
N LEU A 119 -10.98 -5.41 -1.47
CA LEU A 119 -10.24 -4.18 -1.75
C LEU A 119 -9.28 -3.81 -0.62
N ALA A 120 -9.72 -3.93 0.63
CA ALA A 120 -8.87 -3.65 1.79
C ALA A 120 -7.63 -4.55 1.83
N LEU A 121 -7.78 -5.85 1.57
CA LEU A 121 -6.65 -6.78 1.50
C LEU A 121 -5.72 -6.44 0.33
N GLN A 122 -6.25 -6.09 -0.83
CA GLN A 122 -5.43 -5.64 -1.97
C GLN A 122 -4.65 -4.38 -1.63
N GLN A 123 -5.30 -3.40 -1.01
CA GLN A 123 -4.66 -2.14 -0.60
C GLN A 123 -3.54 -2.37 0.43
N ILE A 124 -3.83 -3.11 1.48
CA ILE A 124 -2.88 -3.39 2.57
C ILE A 124 -1.66 -4.18 2.07
N LEU A 125 -1.90 -5.13 1.17
CA LEU A 125 -0.86 -6.03 0.64
C LEU A 125 -0.13 -5.47 -0.60
N GLY A 126 -0.47 -4.27 -1.06
CA GLY A 126 0.14 -3.70 -2.27
C GLY A 126 -0.20 -4.47 -3.54
N LEU A 127 -1.37 -5.11 -3.58
CA LEU A 127 -1.83 -5.86 -4.75
C LEU A 127 -2.63 -4.96 -5.70
N PRO A 128 -2.68 -5.28 -7.00
CA PRO A 128 -3.49 -4.52 -7.94
C PRO A 128 -4.98 -4.60 -7.61
N PRO A 129 -5.77 -3.55 -7.92
CA PRO A 129 -7.22 -3.56 -7.73
C PRO A 129 -7.88 -4.50 -8.74
N GLN A 130 -8.19 -5.70 -8.30
CA GLN A 130 -8.90 -6.71 -9.08
C GLN A 130 -10.32 -6.88 -8.54
N PRO A 131 -11.36 -6.51 -9.30
CA PRO A 131 -12.75 -6.62 -8.84
C PRO A 131 -13.24 -8.08 -8.78
N ALA A 132 -12.57 -8.98 -9.48
CA ALA A 132 -12.88 -10.41 -9.54
C ALA A 132 -11.61 -11.23 -9.73
N PRO A 133 -11.62 -12.50 -9.35
CA PRO A 133 -10.54 -13.45 -9.67
C PRO A 133 -10.26 -13.53 -11.16
N SER A 134 -9.05 -13.95 -11.53
CA SER A 134 -8.60 -14.05 -12.92
C SER A 134 -9.39 -15.07 -13.74
N LYS A 135 -10.04 -16.02 -13.06
CA LYS A 135 -10.90 -17.04 -13.68
C LYS A 135 -12.24 -17.12 -12.95
N PRO A 136 -13.35 -17.38 -13.67
CA PRO A 136 -14.70 -17.43 -13.07
C PRO A 136 -14.88 -18.50 -11.99
N GLU A 137 -14.13 -19.61 -12.09
CA GLU A 137 -14.17 -20.70 -11.12
C GLU A 137 -13.39 -20.42 -9.84
N ASN A 138 -12.48 -19.44 -9.86
CA ASN A 138 -11.67 -19.06 -8.71
C ASN A 138 -12.47 -18.19 -7.73
N ARG A 139 -11.99 -18.12 -6.50
CA ARG A 139 -12.49 -17.21 -5.46
C ARG A 139 -11.32 -16.60 -4.73
N PHE A 140 -11.43 -15.34 -4.37
CA PHE A 140 -10.48 -14.74 -3.43
C PHE A 140 -10.65 -15.39 -2.06
N VAL A 141 -9.55 -15.83 -1.49
CA VAL A 141 -9.48 -16.45 -0.18
C VAL A 141 -8.24 -15.96 0.57
N VAL A 142 -8.31 -16.00 1.89
CA VAL A 142 -7.13 -15.94 2.76
C VAL A 142 -6.86 -17.36 3.23
N VAL A 143 -5.67 -17.85 2.93
CA VAL A 143 -5.22 -19.16 3.37
C VAL A 143 -4.23 -18.95 4.50
N THR A 144 -4.50 -19.53 5.68
CA THR A 144 -3.56 -19.61 6.77
C THR A 144 -2.94 -20.99 6.85
N PHE A 145 -1.64 -21.06 7.05
CA PHE A 145 -0.90 -22.31 7.10
C PHE A 145 0.34 -22.19 7.97
N GLU A 146 0.86 -23.32 8.44
CA GLU A 146 2.11 -23.37 9.19
C GLU A 146 3.28 -23.77 8.30
N VAL A 147 4.43 -23.12 8.55
CA VAL A 147 5.70 -23.38 7.86
C VAL A 147 6.86 -23.37 8.86
N PRO A 148 7.97 -24.07 8.57
CA PRO A 148 9.20 -23.92 9.34
C PRO A 148 9.74 -22.47 9.24
N ARG A 149 10.15 -21.92 10.38
CA ARG A 149 10.70 -20.57 10.43
C ARG A 149 11.96 -20.40 9.58
N ASP A 150 12.82 -21.41 9.53
CA ASP A 150 14.07 -21.43 8.77
C ASP A 150 13.88 -21.51 7.26
N ALA A 151 12.66 -21.87 6.80
CA ALA A 151 12.26 -21.78 5.40
C ALA A 151 11.79 -20.38 5.00
N MET A 152 11.82 -19.41 5.92
CA MET A 152 11.34 -18.05 5.69
C MET A 152 12.49 -17.06 5.62
N PHE A 153 12.29 -16.03 4.83
CA PHE A 153 13.16 -14.85 4.84
C PHE A 153 12.35 -13.57 4.70
N ARG A 154 12.94 -12.45 5.12
CA ARG A 154 12.38 -11.13 4.92
C ARG A 154 12.86 -10.56 3.58
N PRO A 155 11.99 -10.01 2.74
CA PRO A 155 12.39 -9.41 1.47
C PRO A 155 13.04 -8.03 1.68
N CYS A 156 14.21 -8.03 2.33
CA CYS A 156 14.95 -6.86 2.73
C CYS A 156 16.43 -6.96 2.25
N PRO A 157 16.88 -6.07 1.34
CA PRO A 157 18.25 -6.11 0.84
C PRO A 157 19.34 -5.98 1.90
N GLY A 158 19.10 -5.21 2.95
CA GLY A 158 20.06 -5.01 4.05
C GLY A 158 20.08 -6.11 5.11
N GLY A 159 19.28 -7.17 4.94
CA GLY A 159 19.23 -8.30 5.86
C GLY A 159 17.91 -9.04 5.83
N THR A 160 17.97 -10.34 5.63
CA THR A 160 16.81 -11.21 5.42
C THR A 160 16.28 -11.87 6.69
N ASP A 161 16.84 -11.52 7.85
CA ASP A 161 16.44 -12.12 9.13
C ASP A 161 14.99 -11.74 9.48
N VAL A 162 14.15 -12.76 9.62
CA VAL A 162 12.74 -12.62 10.02
C VAL A 162 12.56 -12.14 11.46
N SER A 163 13.60 -12.23 12.30
CA SER A 163 13.58 -11.71 13.67
C SER A 163 13.95 -10.23 13.78
N ALA A 164 14.41 -9.61 12.70
CA ALA A 164 14.74 -8.19 12.69
C ALA A 164 13.46 -7.35 12.76
N ALA A 165 13.46 -6.34 13.63
CA ALA A 165 12.36 -5.38 13.75
C ALA A 165 12.48 -4.19 12.78
N GLN A 166 13.55 -4.15 12.00
CA GLN A 166 13.82 -3.11 11.02
C GLN A 166 14.47 -3.71 9.78
N CYS A 167 14.25 -3.08 8.65
CA CYS A 167 14.97 -3.32 7.42
C CYS A 167 15.91 -2.15 7.18
N THR A 168 17.17 -2.44 6.92
CA THR A 168 18.11 -1.42 6.47
C THR A 168 18.19 -1.43 4.94
N ALA A 169 18.19 -0.25 4.35
CA ALA A 169 18.53 -0.13 2.94
C ALA A 169 20.00 -0.56 2.79
N GLY A 170 20.24 -1.66 2.10
CA GLY A 170 21.54 -2.25 1.94
C GLY A 170 21.88 -2.54 0.48
N ASP A 171 23.15 -2.82 0.24
CA ASP A 171 23.61 -3.36 -1.03
C ASP A 171 23.10 -4.80 -1.18
N LEU A 172 22.41 -5.10 -2.26
CA LEU A 172 21.96 -6.45 -2.61
C LEU A 172 23.11 -7.47 -2.74
N SER A 173 24.35 -6.99 -2.87
CA SER A 173 25.53 -7.83 -2.96
C SER A 173 26.15 -8.19 -1.61
N ALA A 174 25.77 -7.53 -0.53
CA ALA A 174 26.42 -7.66 0.76
C ALA A 174 25.81 -8.79 1.62
N GLY A 175 26.40 -9.98 1.54
CA GLY A 175 26.15 -11.07 2.50
C GLY A 175 24.87 -11.87 2.29
N LEU A 176 24.16 -11.67 1.18
CA LEU A 176 23.01 -12.50 0.81
C LEU A 176 23.48 -13.71 -0.02
N ASP A 177 22.80 -14.84 0.14
CA ASP A 177 22.99 -15.98 -0.74
C ASP A 177 22.51 -15.67 -2.18
N HIS A 178 22.99 -16.43 -3.14
CA HIS A 178 22.71 -16.22 -4.56
C HIS A 178 21.21 -16.31 -4.88
N GLU A 179 20.49 -17.24 -4.26
CA GLU A 179 19.07 -17.45 -4.51
C GLU A 179 18.24 -16.25 -4.01
N THR A 180 18.51 -15.78 -2.80
CA THR A 180 17.87 -14.60 -2.22
C THR A 180 18.18 -13.34 -3.03
N THR A 181 19.43 -13.15 -3.44
CA THR A 181 19.83 -12.03 -4.29
C THR A 181 19.08 -12.05 -5.61
N THR A 182 19.02 -13.20 -6.26
CA THR A 182 18.29 -13.37 -7.53
C THR A 182 16.80 -13.09 -7.36
N PHE A 183 16.20 -13.59 -6.28
CA PHE A 183 14.79 -13.30 -5.95
C PHE A 183 14.55 -11.79 -5.82
N LEU A 184 15.35 -11.10 -5.01
CA LEU A 184 15.17 -9.65 -4.78
C LEU A 184 15.38 -8.83 -6.05
N LEU A 185 16.39 -9.16 -6.86
CA LEU A 185 16.60 -8.51 -8.16
C LEU A 185 15.42 -8.72 -9.10
N ASN A 186 14.87 -9.93 -9.16
CA ASN A 186 13.68 -10.22 -9.95
C ASN A 186 12.46 -9.41 -9.45
N GLN A 187 12.29 -9.27 -8.14
CA GLN A 187 11.23 -8.44 -7.58
C GLN A 187 11.39 -6.96 -8.00
N ILE A 188 12.58 -6.40 -7.85
CA ILE A 188 12.87 -5.02 -8.27
C ILE A 188 12.59 -4.86 -9.78
N TRP A 189 13.07 -5.79 -10.58
CA TRP A 189 12.90 -5.74 -12.03
C TRP A 189 11.45 -5.84 -12.48
N THR A 190 10.64 -6.65 -11.81
CA THR A 190 9.22 -6.87 -12.17
C THR A 190 8.28 -5.84 -11.56
N SER A 191 8.63 -5.31 -10.39
CA SER A 191 7.72 -4.48 -9.58
C SER A 191 7.49 -3.08 -10.15
N TYR A 192 8.52 -2.43 -10.66
CA TYR A 192 8.38 -1.02 -11.12
C TYR A 192 7.94 -0.87 -12.58
N ARG A 193 7.48 -1.95 -13.20
CA ARG A 193 6.96 -1.89 -14.56
C ARG A 193 5.53 -1.33 -14.56
N ILE A 194 5.37 -0.19 -15.19
CA ILE A 194 4.07 0.33 -15.60
C ILE A 194 4.04 0.18 -17.11
N GLY A 195 3.21 -0.70 -17.65
CA GLY A 195 3.16 -0.94 -19.07
C GLY A 195 2.14 -1.98 -19.47
N PHE A 196 2.19 -2.35 -20.76
CA PHE A 196 1.32 -3.35 -21.34
C PHE A 196 2.10 -4.62 -21.63
N THR A 197 1.49 -5.78 -21.38
CA THR A 197 1.99 -7.03 -21.97
C THR A 197 1.54 -7.12 -23.42
N GLN A 198 2.36 -7.70 -24.26
CA GLN A 198 1.84 -8.28 -25.49
C GLN A 198 0.92 -9.43 -25.08
N ALA A 199 -0.36 -9.32 -25.41
CA ALA A 199 -1.28 -10.43 -25.21
C ALA A 199 -0.90 -11.57 -26.15
N GLY A 200 -0.67 -12.75 -25.61
CA GLY A 200 -0.76 -13.99 -26.38
C GLY A 200 -2.23 -14.28 -26.59
N GLY A 201 -2.68 -14.40 -27.83
CA GLY A 201 -4.07 -14.65 -28.21
C GLY A 201 -4.78 -13.42 -28.76
N ASP A 202 -6.04 -13.54 -28.98
CA ASP A 202 -6.93 -12.60 -29.71
C ASP A 202 -7.25 -11.30 -28.93
N GLY A 203 -6.65 -11.09 -27.76
CA GLY A 203 -6.80 -9.90 -26.95
C GLY A 203 -5.69 -8.89 -27.24
N GLY A 204 -6.05 -7.63 -27.39
CA GLY A 204 -5.09 -6.54 -27.48
C GLY A 204 -4.17 -6.43 -26.25
N PRO A 205 -3.24 -5.48 -26.21
CA PRO A 205 -2.31 -5.30 -25.09
C PRO A 205 -3.07 -5.16 -23.78
N GLN A 206 -2.77 -6.05 -22.81
CA GLN A 206 -3.36 -5.98 -21.47
C GLN A 206 -2.45 -5.14 -20.57
N PRO A 207 -3.03 -4.28 -19.70
CA PRO A 207 -2.23 -3.58 -18.72
C PRO A 207 -1.54 -4.58 -17.80
N ARG A 208 -0.23 -4.51 -17.73
CA ARG A 208 0.58 -5.23 -16.77
C ARG A 208 1.06 -4.25 -15.73
N TRP A 209 0.43 -4.30 -14.58
CA TRP A 209 0.90 -3.53 -13.44
C TRP A 209 2.03 -4.26 -12.75
N GLY A 210 3.07 -3.53 -12.38
CA GLY A 210 4.03 -3.97 -11.41
C GLY A 210 3.40 -4.02 -10.01
N TYR A 211 4.25 -4.07 -9.00
CA TYR A 211 3.85 -4.04 -7.60
C TYR A 211 4.58 -2.88 -6.90
N PRO A 212 3.97 -2.23 -5.91
CA PRO A 212 4.63 -1.21 -5.11
C PRO A 212 5.60 -1.86 -4.11
N PHE A 213 6.64 -2.52 -4.64
CA PHE A 213 7.64 -3.23 -3.86
C PHE A 213 8.54 -2.25 -3.11
N THR A 214 8.45 -2.25 -1.79
CA THR A 214 9.24 -1.32 -0.96
C THR A 214 10.69 -1.77 -0.82
N GLY A 215 10.96 -3.07 -0.82
CA GLY A 215 12.27 -3.62 -0.46
C GLY A 215 12.67 -3.30 0.97
N MET A 216 11.72 -2.95 1.83
CA MET A 216 11.91 -2.56 3.24
C MET A 216 11.25 -3.54 4.21
N GLY A 217 10.84 -4.72 3.72
CA GLY A 217 10.23 -5.78 4.52
C GLY A 217 8.80 -5.52 4.96
N TRP A 218 8.13 -4.57 4.33
CA TRP A 218 6.71 -4.27 4.50
C TRP A 218 6.06 -3.98 3.15
N SER A 219 4.74 -4.29 3.04
CA SER A 219 3.94 -4.00 1.86
C SER A 219 3.56 -2.52 1.80
N TYR A 220 3.42 -1.97 0.61
CA TYR A 220 2.92 -0.61 0.42
C TYR A 220 1.39 -0.60 0.50
N ASN A 221 0.85 0.03 1.53
CA ASN A 221 -0.59 0.28 1.63
C ASN A 221 -0.98 1.47 0.75
N TRP A 222 -1.74 1.21 -0.31
CA TRP A 222 -2.17 2.23 -1.25
C TRP A 222 -3.61 2.75 -1.02
N ASP A 223 -4.21 2.44 0.13
CA ASP A 223 -5.46 3.07 0.56
C ASP A 223 -5.24 4.58 0.75
N PRO A 224 -5.88 5.45 -0.05
CA PRO A 224 -5.70 6.90 0.07
C PRO A 224 -6.20 7.46 1.40
N ALA A 225 -7.05 6.72 2.12
CA ALA A 225 -7.52 7.07 3.45
C ALA A 225 -6.61 6.58 4.58
N ALA A 226 -5.56 5.81 4.26
CA ALA A 226 -4.62 5.35 5.28
C ALA A 226 -3.77 6.52 5.81
N SER A 227 -3.52 6.53 7.11
CA SER A 227 -2.64 7.52 7.75
C SER A 227 -1.17 7.36 7.39
N SER A 228 -0.80 6.22 6.83
CA SER A 228 0.58 5.87 6.44
C SER A 228 0.56 4.91 5.26
N PRO A 229 1.51 5.02 4.32
CA PRO A 229 1.69 4.03 3.26
C PRO A 229 2.33 2.71 3.75
N VAL A 230 2.75 2.64 5.01
CA VAL A 230 3.29 1.41 5.59
C VAL A 230 2.13 0.43 5.83
N GLY A 231 2.18 -0.67 5.11
CA GLY A 231 1.20 -1.75 5.24
C GLY A 231 1.60 -2.78 6.28
N ILE A 232 1.76 -4.01 5.86
CA ILE A 232 2.02 -5.16 6.72
C ILE A 232 3.46 -5.65 6.58
N SER A 233 4.00 -6.26 7.64
CA SER A 233 5.30 -6.92 7.55
C SER A 233 5.24 -8.10 6.59
N GLU A 234 6.17 -8.14 5.65
CA GLU A 234 6.25 -9.12 4.59
C GLU A 234 7.33 -10.16 4.87
N TYR A 235 7.02 -11.38 4.48
CA TYR A 235 7.94 -12.50 4.49
C TYR A 235 7.75 -13.31 3.22
N VAL A 236 8.75 -14.10 2.89
CA VAL A 236 8.69 -15.08 1.80
C VAL A 236 9.02 -16.44 2.35
N VAL A 237 8.18 -17.43 2.05
CA VAL A 237 8.45 -18.85 2.32
C VAL A 237 9.05 -19.46 1.06
N ARG A 238 10.19 -20.11 1.20
CA ARG A 238 10.92 -20.69 0.08
C ARG A 238 10.17 -21.87 -0.55
N LYS A 239 10.34 -22.01 -1.84
CA LYS A 239 9.99 -23.22 -2.59
C LYS A 239 10.53 -24.47 -1.89
N GLY A 240 9.76 -25.53 -1.89
CA GLY A 240 10.13 -26.81 -1.28
C GLY A 240 9.87 -26.89 0.23
N ALA A 241 9.49 -25.80 0.89
CA ALA A 241 9.11 -25.82 2.30
C ALA A 241 7.82 -26.62 2.50
N PRO A 242 7.72 -27.43 3.58
CA PRO A 242 6.46 -28.02 3.98
C PRO A 242 5.49 -26.92 4.41
N ALA A 243 4.21 -27.08 4.03
CA ALA A 243 3.14 -26.14 4.36
C ALA A 243 1.90 -26.90 4.81
N THR A 244 1.51 -26.74 6.09
CA THR A 244 0.31 -27.37 6.62
C THR A 244 -0.81 -26.34 6.66
N VAL A 245 -1.83 -26.51 5.81
CA VAL A 245 -2.98 -25.61 5.79
C VAL A 245 -3.79 -25.77 7.06
N LEU A 246 -4.08 -24.65 7.72
CA LEU A 246 -4.88 -24.58 8.93
C LEU A 246 -6.31 -24.13 8.62
N GLU A 247 -6.46 -23.12 7.77
CA GLU A 247 -7.75 -22.51 7.45
C GLU A 247 -7.76 -21.91 6.05
N ILE A 248 -8.92 -21.96 5.40
CA ILE A 248 -9.21 -21.21 4.18
C ILE A 248 -10.49 -20.42 4.45
N SER A 249 -10.38 -19.11 4.46
CA SER A 249 -11.48 -18.19 4.78
C SER A 249 -11.79 -17.28 3.58
N THR A 250 -13.06 -16.87 3.44
CA THR A 250 -13.35 -15.74 2.56
C THR A 250 -12.75 -14.46 3.15
N PRO A 251 -12.47 -13.43 2.34
CA PRO A 251 -11.99 -12.13 2.83
C PRO A 251 -12.86 -11.54 3.95
N GLU A 252 -14.17 -11.60 3.79
CA GLU A 252 -15.15 -11.09 4.75
C GLU A 252 -15.07 -11.85 6.08
N ALA A 253 -15.02 -13.19 6.03
CA ALA A 253 -14.92 -14.02 7.22
C ALA A 253 -13.57 -13.80 7.92
N PHE A 254 -12.49 -13.64 7.16
CA PHE A 254 -11.15 -13.40 7.71
C PHE A 254 -11.03 -12.04 8.39
N CYS A 255 -11.50 -10.98 7.75
CA CYS A 255 -11.42 -9.62 8.28
C CYS A 255 -12.43 -9.36 9.41
N GLY A 256 -13.40 -10.26 9.59
CA GLY A 256 -14.54 -10.04 10.48
C GLY A 256 -15.48 -9.01 9.86
N ALA A 257 -16.62 -9.48 9.34
CA ALA A 257 -17.63 -8.57 8.76
C ALA A 257 -17.97 -7.44 9.73
N ALA A 258 -18.13 -6.23 9.16
CA ALA A 258 -18.59 -5.06 9.90
C ALA A 258 -20.04 -5.23 10.38
#